data_0f4650f8c98c6757f12e3c98de6230b2
#
_entry.id   0f4650f8c98c6757f12e3c98de6230b2
#
_cell.length_a   1.000
_cell.length_b   1.000
_cell.length_c   1.000
_cell.angle_alpha   90.00
_cell.angle_beta   90.00
_cell.angle_gamma   90.00
#
_symmetry.space_group_name_H-M   'P 1'
#
loop_
_entity.id
_entity.type
_entity.pdbx_description
1 polymer ?
#
loop_
_entity_poly.entity_id
_entity_poly.type
_entity_poly.pdbx_seq_one_letter_code
_entity_poly.pdbx_strand_id
1 'polypeptide(L)'
;MARTVPPGRDRGAVRHPSAPGAARLTEPRHVVVVGGGIAGLASAAVLAERGVRVTLVEACEQLGGRVRAWPLGDGRTMSRGFHAFFRQYYTLRSLLRRADPTLSRLVPVPDYPLRRGDGLTDSFAALPVTPPANLAAFVVRSPTFPVSALPSVHLPSALELIDVSYPASHERYDGESAQDFLDRLRFPEGARHLALEVFARSFFAHPSEFGAGELVGMFHTYFTGSSEGLLFDVPDDDYDTALWAPLGRYLTRLGVDVRTGERVGSLTQDDDGVWRVRVQGSEVTHVADAVVLATDPRATRALLADLPAEGPGQEAWHGRVRAGNNAPPFAVLRLWLDGKVAPEREAFLGTSGYDLLDNVTVLERFEDGAARWSAEHGGSVVELHAYAADPARDVDLAGGSPHGLDLDRLRERLMTAMREVYPETASLGVVHEELLVDDDCGLVGTGPWRQRLTVETPYAGLVLAGDGLRVDWPIALMERAAVTGVLAANQLLAGWGVRGEDIWTVPLEGVLRRPRSAVARLGRTVGRRVGRTVRDRIPVGSGARAAQAAQSAQLGR
;
A
#
# COMPACT_ATOMS: atom_id res chain seq x y z
N MET A 1 -3.74 -28.34 -14.00
CA MET A 1 -3.49 -27.89 -12.63
C MET A 1 -4.70 -27.07 -12.16
N ALA A 2 -5.43 -27.53 -11.16
CA ALA A 2 -6.56 -26.82 -10.58
C ALA A 2 -6.06 -25.47 -10.02
N ARG A 3 -6.74 -24.39 -10.39
CA ARG A 3 -6.49 -23.05 -9.83
C ARG A 3 -6.89 -23.07 -8.35
N THR A 4 -5.96 -23.24 -7.45
CA THR A 4 -6.21 -22.96 -6.03
C THR A 4 -6.37 -21.44 -5.88
N VAL A 5 -7.60 -20.98 -5.81
CA VAL A 5 -7.91 -19.61 -5.43
C VAL A 5 -7.85 -19.56 -3.90
N PRO A 6 -6.94 -18.77 -3.30
CA PRO A 6 -6.94 -18.61 -1.84
C PRO A 6 -8.30 -18.10 -1.35
N PRO A 7 -8.75 -18.54 -0.16
CA PRO A 7 -9.99 -18.06 0.43
C PRO A 7 -10.03 -16.53 0.52
N GLY A 8 -11.19 -15.93 0.27
CA GLY A 8 -11.40 -14.48 0.38
C GLY A 8 -10.88 -13.65 -0.79
N ARG A 9 -10.67 -14.25 -1.96
CA ARG A 9 -10.31 -13.50 -3.17
C ARG A 9 -11.51 -13.37 -4.11
N ASP A 10 -11.67 -12.16 -4.67
CA ASP A 10 -12.66 -11.90 -5.72
C ASP A 10 -12.44 -12.82 -6.94
N ARG A 11 -13.54 -13.25 -7.57
CA ARG A 11 -13.49 -14.08 -8.80
C ARG A 11 -12.87 -13.34 -9.98
N GLY A 12 -12.95 -12.00 -9.99
CA GLY A 12 -12.35 -11.12 -10.99
C GLY A 12 -10.86 -10.86 -10.78
N ALA A 13 -10.26 -11.29 -9.66
CA ALA A 13 -8.86 -11.05 -9.37
C ALA A 13 -7.93 -11.58 -10.48
N VAL A 14 -6.93 -10.78 -10.83
CA VAL A 14 -5.99 -11.04 -11.92
C VAL A 14 -4.68 -11.59 -11.35
N ARG A 15 -4.23 -12.72 -11.89
CA ARG A 15 -2.93 -13.30 -11.53
C ARG A 15 -1.84 -12.77 -12.45
N HIS A 16 -0.76 -12.29 -11.85
CA HIS A 16 0.50 -11.91 -12.48
C HIS A 16 1.53 -12.99 -12.13
N PRO A 17 1.82 -13.92 -13.03
CA PRO A 17 2.75 -15.01 -12.75
C PRO A 17 4.18 -14.47 -12.63
N SER A 18 4.93 -15.01 -11.69
CA SER A 18 6.38 -14.80 -11.61
C SER A 18 7.11 -15.43 -12.78
N ALA A 19 8.35 -15.04 -13.04
CA ALA A 19 9.20 -15.67 -14.03
C ALA A 19 9.33 -17.18 -13.74
N PRO A 20 9.40 -18.04 -14.80
CA PRO A 20 9.66 -19.45 -14.62
C PRO A 20 11.10 -19.68 -14.10
N GLY A 21 11.32 -20.74 -13.32
CA GLY A 21 12.63 -21.06 -12.76
C GLY A 21 12.58 -22.27 -11.84
N ALA A 22 13.72 -22.60 -11.23
CA ALA A 22 13.83 -23.63 -10.22
C ALA A 22 12.97 -23.29 -8.97
N ALA A 23 12.54 -24.30 -8.24
CA ALA A 23 11.72 -24.07 -7.04
C ALA A 23 12.53 -23.43 -5.89
N ARG A 24 13.81 -23.71 -5.83
CA ARG A 24 14.75 -23.21 -4.81
C ARG A 24 16.11 -22.93 -5.44
N LEU A 25 16.85 -22.07 -4.77
CA LEU A 25 18.22 -21.75 -5.09
C LEU A 25 19.13 -22.99 -4.91
N THR A 26 20.05 -23.21 -5.84
CA THR A 26 21.03 -24.29 -5.79
C THR A 26 22.40 -23.82 -5.32
N GLU A 27 22.76 -22.58 -5.66
CA GLU A 27 24.00 -21.94 -5.23
C GLU A 27 23.74 -20.98 -4.07
N PRO A 28 24.53 -21.00 -3.00
CA PRO A 28 24.35 -20.09 -1.87
C PRO A 28 24.39 -18.62 -2.32
N ARG A 29 23.38 -17.85 -1.95
CA ARG A 29 23.33 -16.40 -2.12
C ARG A 29 22.92 -15.76 -0.80
N HIS A 30 23.46 -14.60 -0.53
CA HIS A 30 23.12 -13.79 0.64
C HIS A 30 22.50 -12.45 0.23
N VAL A 31 21.38 -12.13 0.83
CA VAL A 31 20.69 -10.84 0.64
C VAL A 31 20.57 -10.13 1.98
N VAL A 32 20.95 -8.86 2.01
CA VAL A 32 20.60 -7.97 3.12
C VAL A 32 19.34 -7.21 2.76
N VAL A 33 18.32 -7.31 3.59
CA VAL A 33 17.08 -6.53 3.51
C VAL A 33 17.17 -5.42 4.53
N VAL A 34 17.16 -4.16 4.06
CA VAL A 34 17.25 -2.97 4.91
C VAL A 34 15.85 -2.37 5.10
N GLY A 35 15.35 -2.46 6.32
CA GLY A 35 14.00 -2.05 6.73
C GLY A 35 13.07 -3.23 6.98
N GLY A 36 12.54 -3.32 8.20
CA GLY A 36 11.60 -4.36 8.68
C GLY A 36 10.13 -3.99 8.56
N GLY A 37 9.78 -3.06 7.66
CA GLY A 37 8.40 -2.75 7.30
C GLY A 37 7.77 -3.83 6.41
N ILE A 38 6.50 -3.65 6.01
CA ILE A 38 5.74 -4.60 5.17
C ILE A 38 6.53 -5.02 3.91
N ALA A 39 7.17 -4.08 3.23
CA ALA A 39 7.92 -4.36 2.01
C ALA A 39 9.15 -5.25 2.27
N GLY A 40 9.93 -4.93 3.32
CA GLY A 40 11.09 -5.74 3.72
C GLY A 40 10.69 -7.12 4.22
N LEU A 41 9.64 -7.22 5.03
CA LEU A 41 9.10 -8.51 5.51
C LEU A 41 8.61 -9.39 4.37
N ALA A 42 7.94 -8.80 3.36
CA ALA A 42 7.49 -9.52 2.18
C ALA A 42 8.66 -10.05 1.34
N SER A 43 9.68 -9.23 1.10
CA SER A 43 10.87 -9.66 0.35
C SER A 43 11.68 -10.72 1.11
N ALA A 44 11.89 -10.54 2.42
CA ALA A 44 12.60 -11.50 3.25
C ALA A 44 11.91 -12.88 3.26
N ALA A 45 10.57 -12.91 3.38
CA ALA A 45 9.81 -14.15 3.35
C ALA A 45 9.97 -14.88 2.00
N VAL A 46 9.76 -14.16 0.89
CA VAL A 46 9.86 -14.75 -0.45
C VAL A 46 11.26 -15.27 -0.75
N LEU A 47 12.30 -14.54 -0.39
CA LEU A 47 13.69 -14.94 -0.58
C LEU A 47 14.05 -16.17 0.27
N ALA A 48 13.75 -16.15 1.56
CA ALA A 48 14.10 -17.25 2.47
C ALA A 48 13.37 -18.55 2.12
N GLU A 49 12.09 -18.49 1.72
CA GLU A 49 11.32 -19.65 1.26
C GLU A 49 11.95 -20.31 0.02
N ARG A 50 12.74 -19.57 -0.77
CA ARG A 50 13.46 -20.09 -1.96
C ARG A 50 14.90 -20.48 -1.65
N GLY A 51 15.31 -20.47 -0.38
CA GLY A 51 16.62 -20.91 0.07
C GLY A 51 17.73 -19.87 -0.01
N VAL A 52 17.39 -18.61 -0.17
CA VAL A 52 18.33 -17.49 -0.06
C VAL A 52 18.64 -17.24 1.42
N ARG A 53 19.92 -17.06 1.77
CA ARG A 53 20.30 -16.57 3.09
C ARG A 53 19.91 -15.10 3.20
N VAL A 54 19.16 -14.75 4.23
CA VAL A 54 18.64 -13.39 4.41
C VAL A 54 19.08 -12.85 5.77
N THR A 55 19.63 -11.64 5.79
CA THR A 55 19.76 -10.79 6.98
C THR A 55 18.81 -9.63 6.84
N LEU A 56 17.84 -9.50 7.75
CA LEU A 56 16.90 -8.37 7.82
C LEU A 56 17.37 -7.40 8.90
N VAL A 57 17.65 -6.14 8.51
CA VAL A 57 18.15 -5.09 9.41
C VAL A 57 17.09 -4.03 9.58
N GLU A 58 16.62 -3.79 10.81
CA GLU A 58 15.59 -2.81 11.17
C GLU A 58 16.12 -1.83 12.21
N ALA A 59 15.90 -0.54 11.98
CA ALA A 59 16.38 0.53 12.86
C ALA A 59 15.64 0.62 14.21
N CYS A 60 14.38 0.18 14.25
CA CYS A 60 13.56 0.14 15.45
C CYS A 60 13.66 -1.23 16.13
N GLU A 61 13.27 -1.28 17.42
CA GLU A 61 13.19 -2.54 18.17
C GLU A 61 12.06 -3.45 17.67
N GLN A 62 11.00 -2.87 17.07
CA GLN A 62 9.84 -3.59 16.56
C GLN A 62 9.84 -3.60 15.04
N LEU A 63 9.36 -4.71 14.47
CA LEU A 63 9.05 -4.85 13.05
C LEU A 63 7.74 -4.10 12.68
N GLY A 64 7.44 -4.01 11.39
CA GLY A 64 6.19 -3.44 10.89
C GLY A 64 6.34 -2.03 10.28
N GLY A 65 7.45 -1.34 10.52
CA GLY A 65 7.73 -0.01 9.96
C GLY A 65 6.64 1.01 10.34
N ARG A 66 5.93 1.57 9.37
CA ARG A 66 4.82 2.52 9.62
C ARG A 66 3.56 1.86 10.21
N VAL A 67 3.50 0.54 10.31
CA VAL A 67 2.42 -0.21 10.96
C VAL A 67 2.94 -0.90 12.24
N ARG A 68 4.01 -0.42 12.84
CA ARG A 68 4.55 -0.97 14.10
C ARG A 68 3.74 -0.54 15.31
N ALA A 69 3.80 -1.33 16.36
CA ALA A 69 3.35 -0.99 17.69
C ALA A 69 4.45 -1.29 18.72
N TRP A 70 4.42 -0.62 19.86
CA TRP A 70 5.40 -0.80 20.94
C TRP A 70 4.76 -0.63 22.32
N PRO A 71 5.29 -1.33 23.34
CA PRO A 71 4.80 -1.22 24.71
C PRO A 71 5.24 0.11 25.35
N LEU A 72 4.36 0.69 26.18
CA LEU A 72 4.63 1.86 27.03
C LEU A 72 4.76 1.49 28.52
N GLY A 73 4.53 0.23 28.87
CA GLY A 73 4.39 -0.23 30.26
C GLY A 73 2.95 -0.19 30.77
N ASP A 74 2.71 -0.85 31.91
CA ASP A 74 1.40 -0.93 32.58
C ASP A 74 0.25 -1.40 31.67
N GLY A 75 0.53 -2.33 30.77
CA GLY A 75 -0.44 -2.86 29.82
C GLY A 75 -0.83 -1.90 28.68
N ARG A 76 -0.19 -0.74 28.61
CA ARG A 76 -0.41 0.25 27.54
C ARG A 76 0.51 0.01 26.36
N THR A 77 0.00 0.30 25.17
CA THR A 77 0.73 0.22 23.91
C THR A 77 0.53 1.48 23.09
N MET A 78 1.48 1.83 22.26
CA MET A 78 1.37 2.86 21.24
C MET A 78 1.58 2.24 19.84
N SER A 79 0.99 2.85 18.84
CA SER A 79 1.21 2.50 17.44
C SER A 79 1.37 3.77 16.58
N ARG A 80 1.52 3.59 15.30
CA ARG A 80 1.54 4.70 14.34
C ARG A 80 0.15 5.00 13.76
N GLY A 81 -0.88 4.63 14.51
CA GLY A 81 -2.26 4.93 14.22
C GLY A 81 -3.01 3.80 13.53
N PHE A 82 -4.29 4.05 13.29
CA PHE A 82 -5.22 3.10 12.71
C PHE A 82 -4.85 2.70 11.28
N HIS A 83 -4.89 1.40 10.98
CA HIS A 83 -4.65 0.85 9.66
C HIS A 83 -5.75 -0.15 9.27
N ALA A 84 -6.39 0.09 8.13
CA ALA A 84 -7.43 -0.77 7.57
C ALA A 84 -6.83 -1.87 6.69
N PHE A 85 -7.01 -3.14 7.05
CA PHE A 85 -6.54 -4.29 6.28
C PHE A 85 -7.62 -4.72 5.30
N PHE A 86 -7.70 -4.04 4.16
CA PHE A 86 -8.72 -4.31 3.16
C PHE A 86 -8.63 -5.73 2.61
N ARG A 87 -9.77 -6.32 2.24
CA ARG A 87 -9.84 -7.70 1.78
C ARG A 87 -9.22 -7.92 0.41
N GLN A 88 -9.17 -6.89 -0.42
CA GLN A 88 -8.46 -6.87 -1.70
C GLN A 88 -6.94 -6.68 -1.59
N TYR A 89 -6.37 -6.55 -0.40
CA TYR A 89 -4.92 -6.57 -0.17
C TYR A 89 -4.41 -8.02 -0.25
N TYR A 90 -4.43 -8.59 -1.45
CA TYR A 90 -4.18 -10.01 -1.66
C TYR A 90 -2.76 -10.43 -1.30
N THR A 91 -1.76 -9.59 -1.61
CA THR A 91 -0.35 -9.86 -1.34
C THR A 91 -0.03 -9.70 0.15
N LEU A 92 -0.50 -8.62 0.77
CA LEU A 92 -0.34 -8.42 2.21
C LEU A 92 -1.01 -9.55 3.00
N ARG A 93 -2.25 -9.89 2.66
CA ARG A 93 -2.96 -10.98 3.33
C ARG A 93 -2.30 -12.35 3.08
N SER A 94 -1.67 -12.55 1.93
CA SER A 94 -0.83 -13.73 1.67
C SER A 94 0.41 -13.77 2.57
N LEU A 95 1.06 -12.63 2.78
CA LEU A 95 2.18 -12.51 3.71
C LEU A 95 1.77 -12.88 5.14
N LEU A 96 0.67 -12.30 5.63
CA LEU A 96 0.18 -12.56 7.00
C LEU A 96 -0.22 -14.03 7.21
N ARG A 97 -0.78 -14.70 6.19
CA ARG A 97 -1.13 -16.14 6.26
C ARG A 97 0.05 -17.06 6.51
N ARG A 98 1.27 -16.62 6.32
CA ARG A 98 2.47 -17.39 6.67
C ARG A 98 2.61 -17.62 8.17
N ALA A 99 2.15 -16.66 8.96
CA ALA A 99 2.14 -16.72 10.41
C ALA A 99 0.79 -17.18 10.98
N ASP A 100 -0.30 -16.70 10.38
CA ASP A 100 -1.70 -17.05 10.73
C ASP A 100 -2.45 -17.49 9.47
N PRO A 101 -2.47 -18.79 9.12
CA PRO A 101 -3.06 -19.30 7.88
C PRO A 101 -4.53 -18.94 7.68
N THR A 102 -5.29 -18.78 8.76
CA THR A 102 -6.72 -18.45 8.74
C THR A 102 -7.01 -16.96 8.83
N LEU A 103 -5.99 -16.15 9.14
CA LEU A 103 -6.12 -14.72 9.48
C LEU A 103 -7.08 -14.51 10.66
N SER A 104 -7.01 -15.39 11.67
CA SER A 104 -7.89 -15.35 12.84
C SER A 104 -7.66 -14.12 13.72
N ARG A 105 -6.47 -13.53 13.62
CA ARG A 105 -6.08 -12.30 14.31
C ARG A 105 -6.61 -11.01 13.63
N LEU A 106 -7.28 -11.14 12.49
CA LEU A 106 -7.93 -10.02 11.79
C LEU A 106 -9.45 -10.12 11.97
N VAL A 107 -10.02 -9.17 12.69
CA VAL A 107 -11.45 -9.08 12.95
C VAL A 107 -12.14 -8.10 12.00
N PRO A 108 -13.31 -8.44 11.44
CA PRO A 108 -14.00 -7.57 10.51
C PRO A 108 -14.58 -6.35 11.22
N VAL A 109 -14.40 -5.16 10.62
CA VAL A 109 -15.09 -3.95 11.04
C VAL A 109 -16.44 -3.92 10.30
N PRO A 110 -17.58 -3.93 11.03
CA PRO A 110 -18.90 -4.09 10.41
C PRO A 110 -19.38 -2.86 9.65
N ASP A 111 -18.92 -1.69 10.03
CA ASP A 111 -19.25 -0.41 9.39
C ASP A 111 -18.05 0.53 9.38
N TYR A 112 -18.08 1.47 8.46
CA TYR A 112 -17.09 2.51 8.27
C TYR A 112 -17.82 3.86 8.11
N PRO A 113 -18.40 4.40 9.20
CA PRO A 113 -19.15 5.65 9.12
C PRO A 113 -18.22 6.85 8.91
N LEU A 114 -18.70 7.79 8.10
CA LEU A 114 -18.06 9.08 7.82
C LEU A 114 -19.00 10.20 8.26
N ARG A 115 -18.57 11.00 9.22
CA ARG A 115 -19.37 12.13 9.77
C ARG A 115 -18.80 13.46 9.32
N ARG A 116 -19.69 14.32 8.83
CA ARG A 116 -19.36 15.70 8.48
C ARG A 116 -19.71 16.66 9.64
N GLY A 117 -19.03 17.81 9.70
CA GLY A 117 -19.22 18.82 10.74
C GLY A 117 -20.63 19.39 10.86
N ASP A 118 -21.47 19.28 9.83
CA ASP A 118 -22.91 19.60 9.88
C ASP A 118 -23.78 18.45 10.45
N GLY A 119 -23.17 17.35 10.89
CA GLY A 119 -23.84 16.20 11.49
C GLY A 119 -24.30 15.13 10.51
N LEU A 120 -24.23 15.36 9.18
CA LEU A 120 -24.53 14.32 8.19
C LEU A 120 -23.54 13.18 8.29
N THR A 121 -24.04 11.95 8.23
CA THR A 121 -23.22 10.74 8.34
C THR A 121 -23.54 9.78 7.21
N ASP A 122 -22.52 9.34 6.47
CA ASP A 122 -22.59 8.23 5.53
C ASP A 122 -22.15 6.94 6.21
N SER A 123 -22.75 5.81 5.79
CA SER A 123 -22.41 4.46 6.23
C SER A 123 -22.25 3.54 5.03
N PHE A 124 -21.28 2.64 5.11
CA PHE A 124 -21.00 1.66 4.05
C PHE A 124 -21.56 0.25 4.38
N ALA A 125 -22.03 0.01 5.61
CA ALA A 125 -22.49 -1.30 6.08
C ALA A 125 -23.64 -1.90 5.23
N ALA A 126 -24.55 -1.04 4.75
CA ALA A 126 -25.74 -1.49 4.01
C ALA A 126 -25.57 -1.46 2.48
N LEU A 127 -24.37 -1.16 1.98
CA LEU A 127 -24.13 -1.12 0.55
C LEU A 127 -23.88 -2.51 -0.03
N PRO A 128 -24.41 -2.80 -1.24
CA PRO A 128 -23.98 -3.99 -1.97
C PRO A 128 -22.48 -3.94 -2.20
N VAL A 129 -21.78 -5.06 -2.05
CA VAL A 129 -20.32 -5.11 -2.27
C VAL A 129 -19.95 -5.19 -3.75
N THR A 130 -20.86 -5.60 -4.64
CA THR A 130 -20.58 -5.88 -6.05
C THR A 130 -20.71 -4.64 -6.92
N PRO A 131 -19.66 -4.22 -7.65
CA PRO A 131 -19.75 -3.15 -8.66
C PRO A 131 -20.61 -3.57 -9.87
N PRO A 132 -21.34 -2.67 -10.52
CA PRO A 132 -21.54 -1.25 -10.19
C PRO A 132 -22.67 -0.98 -9.19
N ALA A 133 -23.32 -2.02 -8.64
CA ALA A 133 -24.47 -1.89 -7.76
C ALA A 133 -24.13 -1.11 -6.46
N ASN A 134 -22.89 -1.26 -5.96
CA ASN A 134 -22.39 -0.51 -4.81
C ASN A 134 -22.41 1.01 -5.05
N LEU A 135 -21.96 1.47 -6.22
CA LEU A 135 -21.96 2.90 -6.58
C LEU A 135 -23.38 3.44 -6.71
N ALA A 136 -24.25 2.70 -7.40
CA ALA A 136 -25.65 3.11 -7.56
C ALA A 136 -26.35 3.19 -6.20
N ALA A 137 -26.13 2.20 -5.32
CA ALA A 137 -26.70 2.19 -3.99
C ALA A 137 -26.13 3.31 -3.11
N PHE A 138 -24.84 3.64 -3.22
CA PHE A 138 -24.24 4.76 -2.51
C PHE A 138 -24.91 6.07 -2.91
N VAL A 139 -24.99 6.38 -4.21
CA VAL A 139 -25.63 7.61 -4.70
C VAL A 139 -27.09 7.75 -4.24
N VAL A 140 -27.84 6.63 -4.18
CA VAL A 140 -29.26 6.65 -3.77
C VAL A 140 -29.44 6.79 -2.26
N ARG A 141 -28.50 6.24 -1.47
CA ARG A 141 -28.65 6.13 0.00
C ARG A 141 -27.87 7.19 0.78
N SER A 142 -26.83 7.77 0.17
CA SER A 142 -26.00 8.77 0.83
C SER A 142 -26.77 10.05 1.12
N PRO A 143 -26.89 10.49 2.37
CA PRO A 143 -27.50 11.76 2.72
C PRO A 143 -26.67 12.96 2.22
N THR A 144 -25.38 12.75 1.96
CA THR A 144 -24.47 13.78 1.46
C THR A 144 -24.51 13.93 -0.06
N PHE A 145 -25.15 12.98 -0.77
CA PHE A 145 -25.35 13.00 -2.22
C PHE A 145 -26.84 13.08 -2.59
N PRO A 146 -27.50 14.23 -2.43
CA PRO A 146 -28.91 14.35 -2.77
C PRO A 146 -29.13 14.10 -4.26
N VAL A 147 -30.13 13.27 -4.61
CA VAL A 147 -30.45 12.92 -6.00
C VAL A 147 -30.75 14.16 -6.85
N SER A 148 -31.26 15.23 -6.23
CA SER A 148 -31.49 16.53 -6.87
C SER A 148 -30.21 17.21 -7.39
N ALA A 149 -29.03 16.81 -6.88
CA ALA A 149 -27.76 17.36 -7.33
C ALA A 149 -27.12 16.56 -8.51
N LEU A 150 -27.72 15.44 -8.94
CA LEU A 150 -27.23 14.69 -10.10
C LEU A 150 -27.06 15.54 -11.36
N PRO A 151 -27.94 16.50 -11.69
CA PRO A 151 -27.76 17.36 -12.87
C PRO A 151 -26.50 18.25 -12.83
N SER A 152 -25.94 18.53 -11.64
CA SER A 152 -24.72 19.34 -11.51
C SER A 152 -23.45 18.52 -11.77
N VAL A 153 -23.51 17.19 -11.65
CA VAL A 153 -22.37 16.30 -11.84
C VAL A 153 -21.88 16.33 -13.28
N HIS A 154 -20.58 16.54 -13.47
CA HIS A 154 -19.98 16.44 -14.80
C HIS A 154 -19.83 14.97 -15.20
N LEU A 155 -20.85 14.45 -15.89
CA LEU A 155 -20.96 13.03 -16.24
C LEU A 155 -19.72 12.47 -16.96
N PRO A 156 -19.07 13.16 -17.92
CA PRO A 156 -17.86 12.67 -18.55
C PRO A 156 -16.74 12.37 -17.53
N SER A 157 -16.48 13.28 -16.58
CA SER A 157 -15.46 13.06 -15.52
C SER A 157 -15.87 11.97 -14.55
N ALA A 158 -17.16 11.85 -14.20
CA ALA A 158 -17.64 10.75 -13.37
C ALA A 158 -17.48 9.38 -14.04
N LEU A 159 -17.66 9.31 -15.36
CA LEU A 159 -17.42 8.08 -16.12
C LEU A 159 -15.94 7.69 -16.16
N GLU A 160 -15.00 8.61 -16.03
CA GLU A 160 -13.57 8.33 -15.95
C GLU A 160 -13.22 7.42 -14.76
N LEU A 161 -13.92 7.55 -13.62
CA LEU A 161 -13.74 6.69 -12.45
C LEU A 161 -14.00 5.21 -12.72
N ILE A 162 -14.81 4.89 -13.73
CA ILE A 162 -15.19 3.53 -14.11
C ILE A 162 -14.68 3.12 -15.50
N ASP A 163 -14.07 4.05 -16.26
CA ASP A 163 -13.43 3.81 -17.57
C ASP A 163 -11.89 3.78 -17.45
N VAL A 164 -11.38 3.03 -16.48
CA VAL A 164 -9.94 2.89 -16.26
C VAL A 164 -9.34 1.72 -17.01
N SER A 165 -8.04 1.82 -17.35
CA SER A 165 -7.23 0.75 -17.94
C SER A 165 -5.77 0.93 -17.51
N TYR A 166 -5.28 0.03 -16.66
CA TYR A 166 -3.92 0.13 -16.13
C TYR A 166 -2.92 -0.62 -17.02
N PRO A 167 -1.71 -0.03 -17.22
CA PRO A 167 -1.15 1.17 -16.60
C PRO A 167 -1.55 2.52 -17.23
N ALA A 168 -2.21 2.55 -18.38
CA ALA A 168 -2.49 3.78 -19.13
C ALA A 168 -3.27 4.84 -18.32
N SER A 169 -4.09 4.40 -17.37
CA SER A 169 -4.83 5.34 -16.49
C SER A 169 -3.92 6.13 -15.57
N HIS A 170 -2.75 5.63 -15.20
CA HIS A 170 -1.79 6.42 -14.42
C HIS A 170 -1.25 7.60 -15.24
N GLU A 171 -0.83 7.35 -16.48
CA GLU A 171 -0.27 8.37 -17.37
C GLU A 171 -1.29 9.42 -17.81
N ARG A 172 -2.57 9.01 -17.89
CA ARG A 172 -3.67 9.91 -18.30
C ARG A 172 -3.78 11.14 -17.40
N TYR A 173 -3.40 11.02 -16.14
CA TYR A 173 -3.52 12.06 -15.13
C TYR A 173 -2.18 12.72 -14.78
N ASP A 174 -1.15 12.56 -15.61
CA ASP A 174 0.13 13.26 -15.42
C ASP A 174 -0.08 14.77 -15.40
N GLY A 175 0.42 15.43 -14.38
CA GLY A 175 0.28 16.87 -14.18
C GLY A 175 -1.07 17.32 -13.58
N GLU A 176 -2.06 16.43 -13.42
CA GLU A 176 -3.34 16.75 -12.79
C GLU A 176 -3.31 16.38 -11.30
N SER A 177 -3.72 17.31 -10.43
CA SER A 177 -3.86 17.03 -9.01
C SER A 177 -5.21 16.35 -8.71
N ALA A 178 -5.29 15.67 -7.57
CA ALA A 178 -6.56 15.13 -7.10
C ALA A 178 -7.60 16.24 -6.90
N GLN A 179 -7.16 17.44 -6.48
CA GLN A 179 -8.03 18.61 -6.35
C GLN A 179 -8.66 19.02 -7.70
N ASP A 180 -7.83 19.14 -8.77
CA ASP A 180 -8.31 19.50 -10.10
C ASP A 180 -9.33 18.49 -10.63
N PHE A 181 -9.06 17.19 -10.39
CA PHE A 181 -10.00 16.14 -10.76
C PHE A 181 -11.32 16.22 -9.98
N LEU A 182 -11.27 16.46 -8.65
CA LEU A 182 -12.44 16.64 -7.80
C LEU A 182 -13.26 17.87 -8.24
N ASP A 183 -12.59 18.97 -8.59
CA ASP A 183 -13.25 20.17 -9.11
C ASP A 183 -13.96 19.90 -10.44
N ARG A 184 -13.35 19.11 -11.32
CA ARG A 184 -13.90 18.68 -12.59
C ARG A 184 -15.12 17.76 -12.46
N LEU A 185 -15.20 16.97 -11.41
CA LEU A 185 -16.34 16.07 -11.13
C LEU A 185 -17.62 16.86 -10.85
N ARG A 186 -17.52 18.06 -10.26
CA ARG A 186 -18.67 18.90 -9.85
C ARG A 186 -19.65 18.12 -8.95
N PHE A 187 -19.12 17.30 -8.06
CA PHE A 187 -19.95 16.64 -7.07
C PHE A 187 -20.54 17.67 -6.10
N PRO A 188 -21.75 17.41 -5.54
CA PRO A 188 -22.25 18.19 -4.43
C PRO A 188 -21.20 18.28 -3.32
N GLU A 189 -21.12 19.41 -2.65
CA GLU A 189 -20.10 19.68 -1.63
C GLU A 189 -20.02 18.55 -0.58
N GLY A 190 -21.16 18.09 -0.06
CA GLY A 190 -21.19 16.99 0.89
C GLY A 190 -20.59 15.69 0.36
N ALA A 191 -20.94 15.29 -0.86
CA ALA A 191 -20.41 14.08 -1.48
C ALA A 191 -18.93 14.19 -1.80
N ARG A 192 -18.46 15.38 -2.19
CA ARG A 192 -17.06 15.68 -2.41
C ARG A 192 -16.25 15.45 -1.12
N HIS A 193 -16.69 16.05 -0.02
CA HIS A 193 -15.99 15.96 1.26
C HIS A 193 -15.93 14.53 1.81
N LEU A 194 -17.02 13.79 1.80
CA LEU A 194 -17.07 12.47 2.43
C LEU A 194 -16.54 11.34 1.52
N ALA A 195 -17.01 11.29 0.27
CA ALA A 195 -16.70 10.14 -0.58
C ALA A 195 -15.29 10.15 -1.17
N LEU A 196 -14.65 11.31 -1.28
CA LEU A 196 -13.41 11.47 -2.01
C LEU A 196 -12.30 12.10 -1.16
N GLU A 197 -12.57 13.16 -0.42
CA GLU A 197 -11.53 13.86 0.35
C GLU A 197 -11.05 13.05 1.55
N VAL A 198 -11.94 12.34 2.26
CA VAL A 198 -11.54 11.47 3.37
C VAL A 198 -10.61 10.35 2.87
N PHE A 199 -10.92 9.75 1.71
CA PHE A 199 -10.02 8.77 1.11
C PHE A 199 -8.74 9.39 0.57
N ALA A 200 -8.81 10.61 0.03
CA ALA A 200 -7.66 11.36 -0.45
C ALA A 200 -6.65 11.64 0.67
N ARG A 201 -7.13 11.98 1.88
CA ARG A 201 -6.27 12.21 3.05
C ARG A 201 -5.46 10.99 3.48
N SER A 202 -5.89 9.78 3.11
CA SER A 202 -5.09 8.56 3.33
C SER A 202 -3.72 8.57 2.64
N PHE A 203 -3.46 9.54 1.74
CA PHE A 203 -2.14 9.81 1.16
C PHE A 203 -1.30 10.79 1.98
N PHE A 204 -1.76 11.23 3.14
CA PHE A 204 -1.08 12.16 4.04
C PHE A 204 -0.73 13.50 3.38
N ALA A 205 -1.49 13.92 2.38
CA ALA A 205 -1.28 15.16 1.64
C ALA A 205 -2.59 15.85 1.31
N HIS A 206 -2.53 17.16 1.11
CA HIS A 206 -3.68 17.91 0.61
C HIS A 206 -3.99 17.47 -0.84
N PRO A 207 -5.26 17.40 -1.26
CA PRO A 207 -5.65 16.99 -2.61
C PRO A 207 -4.97 17.74 -3.75
N SER A 208 -4.52 18.99 -3.53
CA SER A 208 -3.77 19.77 -4.52
C SER A 208 -2.32 19.33 -4.72
N GLU A 209 -1.79 18.45 -3.87
CA GLU A 209 -0.38 18.07 -3.86
C GLU A 209 -0.13 16.67 -4.41
N PHE A 210 -1.12 15.78 -4.34
CA PHE A 210 -0.94 14.44 -4.89
C PHE A 210 -1.70 14.26 -6.21
N GLY A 211 -1.23 13.28 -7.03
CA GLY A 211 -1.71 13.10 -8.39
C GLY A 211 -3.10 12.48 -8.47
N ALA A 212 -3.94 12.98 -9.39
CA ALA A 212 -5.28 12.44 -9.68
C ALA A 212 -5.25 10.95 -10.05
N GLY A 213 -4.18 10.46 -10.69
CA GLY A 213 -4.01 9.04 -11.01
C GLY A 213 -4.03 8.12 -9.79
N GLU A 214 -3.51 8.58 -8.65
CA GLU A 214 -3.57 7.83 -7.39
C GLU A 214 -4.97 7.80 -6.82
N LEU A 215 -5.68 8.94 -6.82
CA LEU A 215 -7.08 9.01 -6.38
C LEU A 215 -7.97 8.08 -7.21
N VAL A 216 -7.85 8.12 -8.53
CA VAL A 216 -8.62 7.27 -9.46
C VAL A 216 -8.24 5.79 -9.28
N GLY A 217 -6.95 5.49 -9.07
CA GLY A 217 -6.45 4.15 -8.79
C GLY A 217 -7.00 3.58 -7.49
N MET A 218 -7.01 4.37 -6.44
CA MET A 218 -7.59 4.01 -5.15
C MET A 218 -9.11 3.80 -5.26
N PHE A 219 -9.83 4.73 -5.92
CA PHE A 219 -11.25 4.57 -6.17
C PHE A 219 -11.56 3.28 -6.94
N HIS A 220 -10.76 2.96 -7.96
CA HIS A 220 -10.91 1.69 -8.67
C HIS A 220 -10.67 0.51 -7.74
N THR A 221 -9.61 0.50 -6.96
CA THR A 221 -9.26 -0.59 -6.06
C THR A 221 -10.37 -0.89 -5.06
N TYR A 222 -10.93 0.13 -4.44
CA TYR A 222 -11.87 -0.05 -3.32
C TYR A 222 -13.34 -0.09 -3.73
N PHE A 223 -13.75 0.64 -4.78
CA PHE A 223 -15.16 0.76 -5.15
C PHE A 223 -15.54 -0.03 -6.39
N THR A 224 -14.68 -0.10 -7.41
CA THR A 224 -15.08 -0.64 -8.72
C THR A 224 -14.31 -1.86 -9.17
N GLY A 225 -13.18 -2.14 -8.56
CA GLY A 225 -12.28 -3.22 -8.94
C GLY A 225 -12.64 -4.59 -8.36
N SER A 226 -13.27 -4.62 -7.19
CA SER A 226 -13.50 -5.84 -6.42
C SER A 226 -14.91 -5.88 -5.85
N SER A 227 -15.48 -7.08 -5.70
CA SER A 227 -16.74 -7.30 -4.96
C SER A 227 -16.50 -7.47 -3.46
N GLU A 228 -15.29 -7.33 -2.96
CA GLU A 228 -15.02 -7.16 -1.54
C GLU A 228 -15.38 -5.75 -1.05
N GLY A 229 -15.45 -4.78 -1.97
CA GLY A 229 -15.86 -3.40 -1.67
C GLY A 229 -14.95 -2.71 -0.66
N LEU A 230 -15.51 -1.89 0.20
CA LEU A 230 -14.82 -1.21 1.31
C LEU A 230 -14.70 -2.07 2.57
N LEU A 231 -14.82 -3.38 2.45
CA LEU A 231 -14.69 -4.27 3.59
C LEU A 231 -13.23 -4.38 4.01
N PHE A 232 -12.98 -4.10 5.27
CA PHE A 232 -11.65 -4.27 5.87
C PHE A 232 -11.76 -4.94 7.24
N ASP A 233 -10.64 -5.44 7.66
CA ASP A 233 -10.45 -6.04 8.97
C ASP A 233 -9.42 -5.20 9.74
N VAL A 234 -9.40 -5.33 11.06
CA VAL A 234 -8.39 -4.76 11.95
C VAL A 234 -7.80 -5.87 12.81
N PRO A 235 -6.58 -5.74 13.32
CA PRO A 235 -6.05 -6.70 14.28
C PRO A 235 -6.87 -6.71 15.58
N ASP A 236 -6.95 -7.88 16.22
CA ASP A 236 -7.62 -8.07 17.51
C ASP A 236 -6.75 -7.65 18.72
N ASP A 237 -5.53 -7.24 18.48
CA ASP A 237 -4.62 -6.67 19.48
C ASP A 237 -3.67 -5.67 18.79
N ASP A 238 -2.70 -5.12 19.51
CA ASP A 238 -1.69 -4.26 18.90
C ASP A 238 -0.97 -4.96 17.74
N TYR A 239 -0.45 -4.17 16.79
CA TYR A 239 0.11 -4.70 15.55
C TYR A 239 1.30 -5.64 15.75
N ASP A 240 2.12 -5.42 16.78
CA ASP A 240 3.26 -6.31 17.04
C ASP A 240 2.78 -7.67 17.54
N THR A 241 1.91 -7.66 18.55
CA THR A 241 1.33 -8.87 19.15
C THR A 241 0.52 -9.70 18.14
N ALA A 242 -0.32 -9.03 17.34
CA ALA A 242 -1.22 -9.71 16.41
C ALA A 242 -0.51 -10.17 15.12
N LEU A 243 0.42 -9.37 14.58
CA LEU A 243 0.92 -9.55 13.23
C LEU A 243 2.45 -9.74 13.15
N TRP A 244 3.23 -8.76 13.68
CA TRP A 244 4.64 -8.69 13.33
C TRP A 244 5.52 -9.63 14.14
N ALA A 245 5.30 -9.79 15.45
CA ALA A 245 6.03 -10.78 16.24
C ALA A 245 5.78 -12.22 15.76
N PRO A 246 4.52 -12.65 15.42
CA PRO A 246 4.28 -13.93 14.78
C PRO A 246 5.02 -14.11 13.45
N LEU A 247 5.02 -13.07 12.59
CA LEU A 247 5.71 -13.11 11.29
C LEU A 247 7.22 -13.12 11.46
N GLY A 248 7.78 -12.36 12.41
CA GLY A 248 9.19 -12.40 12.78
C GLY A 248 9.64 -13.81 13.21
N ARG A 249 8.84 -14.47 14.05
CA ARG A 249 9.09 -15.89 14.42
C ARG A 249 9.03 -16.83 13.22
N TYR A 250 8.13 -16.59 12.27
CA TYR A 250 8.10 -17.35 11.01
C TYR A 250 9.39 -17.18 10.23
N LEU A 251 9.87 -15.95 10.04
CA LEU A 251 11.13 -15.65 9.33
C LEU A 251 12.34 -16.31 10.01
N THR A 252 12.42 -16.20 11.34
CA THR A 252 13.51 -16.84 12.12
C THR A 252 13.51 -18.37 11.94
N ARG A 253 12.33 -19.01 11.90
CA ARG A 253 12.24 -20.45 11.60
C ARG A 253 12.71 -20.83 10.20
N LEU A 254 12.63 -19.89 9.23
CA LEU A 254 13.20 -20.08 7.89
C LEU A 254 14.72 -19.82 7.84
N GLY A 255 15.32 -19.41 8.95
CA GLY A 255 16.76 -19.11 9.04
C GLY A 255 17.10 -17.65 8.67
N VAL A 256 16.13 -16.76 8.63
CA VAL A 256 16.40 -15.31 8.48
C VAL A 256 17.06 -14.78 9.75
N ASP A 257 18.19 -14.11 9.61
CA ASP A 257 18.85 -13.36 10.68
C ASP A 257 18.17 -12.00 10.82
N VAL A 258 17.29 -11.87 11.82
CA VAL A 258 16.51 -10.64 12.08
C VAL A 258 17.25 -9.79 13.11
N ARG A 259 17.66 -8.59 12.70
CA ARG A 259 18.41 -7.61 13.47
C ARG A 259 17.57 -6.35 13.67
N THR A 260 16.98 -6.21 14.83
CA THR A 260 16.25 -5.01 15.26
C THR A 260 17.15 -4.10 16.10
N GLY A 261 16.82 -2.80 16.19
CA GLY A 261 17.64 -1.80 16.85
C GLY A 261 18.93 -1.43 16.08
N GLU A 262 19.10 -1.91 14.86
CA GLU A 262 20.28 -1.66 14.02
C GLU A 262 19.92 -0.72 12.85
N ARG A 263 20.42 0.50 12.87
CA ARG A 263 20.22 1.46 11.79
C ARG A 263 21.34 1.34 10.76
N VAL A 264 20.98 1.10 9.50
CA VAL A 264 21.95 1.15 8.40
C VAL A 264 22.35 2.60 8.12
N GLY A 265 23.65 2.87 8.07
CA GLY A 265 24.23 4.20 7.85
C GLY A 265 24.77 4.42 6.45
N SER A 266 25.25 3.37 5.77
CA SER A 266 25.76 3.47 4.41
C SER A 266 25.68 2.14 3.64
N LEU A 267 25.66 2.29 2.30
CA LEU A 267 25.72 1.19 1.34
C LEU A 267 26.89 1.47 0.40
N THR A 268 27.74 0.46 0.15
CA THR A 268 28.79 0.52 -0.87
C THR A 268 28.84 -0.78 -1.64
N GLN A 269 29.24 -0.72 -2.90
CA GLN A 269 29.54 -1.90 -3.72
C GLN A 269 31.01 -1.91 -4.06
N ASP A 270 31.68 -3.04 -3.89
CA ASP A 270 33.07 -3.17 -4.29
C ASP A 270 33.20 -3.56 -5.80
N ASP A 271 34.43 -3.60 -6.30
CA ASP A 271 34.72 -3.87 -7.72
C ASP A 271 34.27 -5.27 -8.17
N ASP A 272 34.16 -6.22 -7.24
CA ASP A 272 33.67 -7.58 -7.49
C ASP A 272 32.13 -7.66 -7.47
N GLY A 273 31.44 -6.53 -7.26
CA GLY A 273 29.98 -6.42 -7.22
C GLY A 273 29.36 -6.82 -5.88
N VAL A 274 30.18 -7.04 -4.85
CA VAL A 274 29.71 -7.41 -3.51
C VAL A 274 29.26 -6.17 -2.74
N TRP A 275 28.10 -6.26 -2.11
CA TRP A 275 27.52 -5.17 -1.32
C TRP A 275 28.02 -5.22 0.13
N ARG A 276 28.32 -4.04 0.66
CA ARG A 276 28.64 -3.81 2.07
C ARG A 276 27.61 -2.89 2.68
N VAL A 277 26.88 -3.38 3.67
CA VAL A 277 25.84 -2.67 4.39
C VAL A 277 26.35 -2.40 5.80
N ARG A 278 26.67 -1.13 6.09
CA ARG A 278 27.28 -0.74 7.37
C ARG A 278 26.21 -0.24 8.34
N VAL A 279 26.27 -0.74 9.57
CA VAL A 279 25.41 -0.28 10.66
C VAL A 279 25.97 1.02 11.25
N GLN A 280 25.12 2.01 11.44
CA GLN A 280 25.50 3.33 11.98
C GLN A 280 25.96 3.23 13.44
N GLY A 281 27.08 3.86 13.76
CA GLY A 281 27.63 3.85 15.12
C GLY A 281 28.18 2.50 15.59
N SER A 282 28.40 1.57 14.67
CA SER A 282 28.91 0.22 14.95
C SER A 282 29.99 -0.17 13.94
N GLU A 283 30.86 -1.11 14.33
CA GLU A 283 31.83 -1.75 13.42
C GLU A 283 31.17 -2.87 12.56
N VAL A 284 29.88 -3.14 12.79
CA VAL A 284 29.17 -4.19 12.07
C VAL A 284 28.97 -3.80 10.61
N THR A 285 29.40 -4.69 9.74
CA THR A 285 29.21 -4.58 8.29
C THR A 285 28.71 -5.93 7.77
N HIS A 286 27.50 -5.92 7.17
CA HIS A 286 26.97 -7.11 6.51
C HIS A 286 27.46 -7.12 5.06
N VAL A 287 27.98 -8.27 4.62
CA VAL A 287 28.46 -8.49 3.25
C VAL A 287 27.45 -9.37 2.52
N ALA A 288 27.02 -8.97 1.33
CA ALA A 288 25.95 -9.64 0.60
C ALA A 288 26.13 -9.61 -0.92
N ASP A 289 25.54 -10.59 -1.61
CA ASP A 289 25.44 -10.62 -3.08
C ASP A 289 24.44 -9.58 -3.61
N ALA A 290 23.42 -9.25 -2.79
CA ALA A 290 22.40 -8.27 -3.16
C ALA A 290 21.78 -7.59 -1.93
N VAL A 291 21.16 -6.43 -2.19
CA VAL A 291 20.47 -5.61 -1.17
C VAL A 291 19.04 -5.31 -1.63
N VAL A 292 18.08 -5.51 -0.74
CA VAL A 292 16.73 -4.96 -0.86
C VAL A 292 16.65 -3.74 0.06
N LEU A 293 16.52 -2.55 -0.53
CA LEU A 293 16.34 -1.30 0.23
C LEU A 293 14.85 -1.02 0.39
N ALA A 294 14.34 -1.28 1.59
CA ALA A 294 12.92 -1.22 1.95
C ALA A 294 12.64 -0.21 3.08
N THR A 295 13.40 0.89 3.09
CA THR A 295 13.28 1.98 4.07
C THR A 295 12.23 3.01 3.64
N ASP A 296 11.91 3.93 4.54
CA ASP A 296 11.12 5.11 4.20
C ASP A 296 11.82 5.96 3.13
N PRO A 297 11.09 6.87 2.43
CA PRO A 297 11.67 7.64 1.31
C PRO A 297 12.83 8.54 1.71
N ARG A 298 12.84 9.09 2.94
CA ARG A 298 13.94 9.95 3.41
C ARG A 298 15.21 9.13 3.64
N ALA A 299 15.10 8.02 4.37
CA ALA A 299 16.23 7.12 4.59
C ALA A 299 16.74 6.51 3.27
N THR A 300 15.82 6.15 2.35
CA THR A 300 16.18 5.69 1.00
C THR A 300 17.03 6.73 0.27
N ARG A 301 16.60 8.00 0.23
CA ARG A 301 17.39 9.09 -0.40
C ARG A 301 18.76 9.26 0.25
N ALA A 302 18.83 9.22 1.57
CA ALA A 302 20.08 9.38 2.31
C ALA A 302 21.06 8.23 2.00
N LEU A 303 20.60 6.98 2.04
CA LEU A 303 21.44 5.81 1.78
C LEU A 303 21.92 5.71 0.32
N LEU A 304 21.16 6.26 -0.62
CA LEU A 304 21.51 6.26 -2.04
C LEU A 304 22.36 7.46 -2.46
N ALA A 305 22.46 8.50 -1.63
CA ALA A 305 23.15 9.75 -1.98
C ALA A 305 24.64 9.54 -2.27
N ASP A 306 25.27 8.63 -1.55
CA ASP A 306 26.72 8.38 -1.63
C ASP A 306 27.09 7.30 -2.68
N LEU A 307 26.10 6.68 -3.34
CA LEU A 307 26.40 5.72 -4.39
C LEU A 307 26.95 6.44 -5.63
N PRO A 308 28.05 5.93 -6.23
CA PRO A 308 28.67 6.58 -7.39
C PRO A 308 27.72 6.57 -8.60
N ALA A 309 27.69 7.67 -9.35
CA ALA A 309 26.95 7.81 -10.60
C ALA A 309 27.92 7.78 -11.78
N GLU A 310 28.11 6.60 -12.37
CA GLU A 310 29.08 6.35 -13.44
C GLU A 310 28.42 6.42 -14.82
N GLY A 311 27.80 7.52 -15.13
CA GLY A 311 27.25 7.75 -16.46
C GLY A 311 25.80 8.26 -16.47
N PRO A 312 25.30 8.67 -17.67
CA PRO A 312 24.04 9.42 -17.79
C PRO A 312 22.82 8.68 -17.25
N GLY A 313 22.81 7.34 -17.32
CA GLY A 313 21.69 6.52 -16.82
C GLY A 313 21.58 6.55 -15.30
N GLN A 314 22.70 6.43 -14.60
CA GLN A 314 22.76 6.49 -13.14
C GLN A 314 22.52 7.93 -12.65
N GLU A 315 23.09 8.93 -13.31
CA GLU A 315 22.83 10.34 -12.99
C GLU A 315 21.34 10.71 -13.11
N ALA A 316 20.69 10.29 -14.20
CA ALA A 316 19.26 10.50 -14.40
C ALA A 316 18.41 9.78 -13.33
N TRP A 317 18.84 8.58 -12.91
CA TRP A 317 18.18 7.84 -11.84
C TRP A 317 18.35 8.53 -10.48
N HIS A 318 19.57 9.00 -10.14
CA HIS A 318 19.81 9.80 -8.94
C HIS A 318 19.01 11.11 -8.95
N GLY A 319 18.85 11.73 -10.12
CA GLY A 319 17.96 12.88 -10.30
C GLY A 319 16.53 12.57 -9.86
N ARG A 320 16.00 11.40 -10.22
CA ARG A 320 14.67 10.93 -9.79
C ARG A 320 14.61 10.63 -8.30
N VAL A 321 15.68 10.03 -7.73
CA VAL A 321 15.77 9.80 -6.27
C VAL A 321 15.68 11.12 -5.51
N ARG A 322 16.47 12.12 -5.91
CA ARG A 322 16.49 13.45 -5.27
C ARG A 322 15.18 14.22 -5.44
N ALA A 323 14.46 14.01 -6.53
CA ALA A 323 13.17 14.66 -6.79
C ALA A 323 12.02 14.12 -5.93
N GLY A 324 12.20 12.98 -5.26
CA GLY A 324 11.21 12.43 -4.34
C GLY A 324 11.04 13.29 -3.09
N ASN A 325 9.79 13.49 -2.67
CA ASN A 325 9.44 14.27 -1.49
C ASN A 325 8.71 13.41 -0.46
N ASN A 326 8.74 13.86 0.79
CA ASN A 326 7.86 13.34 1.83
C ASN A 326 6.55 14.12 1.83
N ALA A 327 5.48 13.45 2.25
CA ALA A 327 4.21 14.09 2.56
C ALA A 327 4.37 14.99 3.81
N PRO A 328 3.45 15.93 4.04
CA PRO A 328 3.38 16.70 5.28
C PRO A 328 3.35 15.81 6.52
N PRO A 329 3.68 16.35 7.71
CA PRO A 329 3.57 15.60 8.96
C PRO A 329 2.16 15.10 9.21
N PHE A 330 2.05 13.91 9.78
CA PHE A 330 0.82 13.41 10.37
C PHE A 330 0.96 13.31 11.87
N ALA A 331 -0.17 13.35 12.58
CA ALA A 331 -0.21 13.20 14.02
C ALA A 331 -1.17 12.10 14.45
N VAL A 332 -0.77 11.40 15.51
CA VAL A 332 -1.58 10.41 16.23
C VAL A 332 -1.55 10.75 17.71
N LEU A 333 -2.68 11.12 18.26
CA LEU A 333 -2.84 11.37 19.69
C LEU A 333 -3.64 10.22 20.31
N ARG A 334 -2.98 9.38 21.12
CA ARG A 334 -3.63 8.30 21.88
C ARG A 334 -3.84 8.73 23.31
N LEU A 335 -5.05 8.55 23.80
CA LEU A 335 -5.54 9.00 25.10
C LEU A 335 -6.03 7.80 25.91
N TRP A 336 -5.65 7.72 27.16
CA TRP A 336 -6.24 6.86 28.18
C TRP A 336 -7.08 7.74 29.10
N LEU A 337 -8.40 7.56 29.06
CA LEU A 337 -9.36 8.39 29.77
C LEU A 337 -9.78 7.72 31.10
N ASP A 338 -10.19 8.50 32.10
CA ASP A 338 -10.66 8.01 33.40
C ASP A 338 -12.13 7.54 33.40
N GLY A 339 -12.81 7.66 32.25
CA GLY A 339 -14.19 7.22 32.06
C GLY A 339 -14.44 6.68 30.67
N LYS A 340 -15.61 6.06 30.48
CA LYS A 340 -15.97 5.41 29.22
C LYS A 340 -16.53 6.39 28.20
N VAL A 341 -16.09 6.24 26.95
CA VAL A 341 -16.80 6.76 25.79
C VAL A 341 -18.15 6.04 25.70
N ALA A 342 -19.23 6.78 25.39
CA ALA A 342 -20.57 6.26 25.34
C ALA A 342 -20.68 5.02 24.43
N PRO A 343 -21.41 3.98 24.87
CA PRO A 343 -21.42 2.68 24.17
C PRO A 343 -22.02 2.71 22.77
N GLU A 344 -22.84 3.72 22.48
CA GLU A 344 -23.44 3.95 21.15
C GLU A 344 -22.48 4.57 20.13
N ARG A 345 -21.30 5.06 20.57
CA ARG A 345 -20.30 5.58 19.66
C ARG A 345 -19.69 4.47 18.84
N GLU A 346 -19.33 4.77 17.62
CA GLU A 346 -18.69 3.84 16.70
C GLU A 346 -17.28 3.46 17.18
N ALA A 347 -16.84 2.24 16.89
CA ALA A 347 -15.47 1.80 17.18
C ALA A 347 -14.44 2.57 16.34
N PHE A 348 -14.81 2.90 15.09
CA PHE A 348 -14.07 3.76 14.18
C PHE A 348 -15.03 4.76 13.56
N LEU A 349 -14.68 6.04 13.56
CA LEU A 349 -15.43 7.11 12.92
C LEU A 349 -14.48 8.00 12.10
N GLY A 350 -14.63 8.01 10.77
CA GLY A 350 -14.01 9.01 9.92
C GLY A 350 -14.73 10.35 10.03
N THR A 351 -14.00 11.45 10.01
CA THR A 351 -14.54 12.80 10.19
C THR A 351 -14.11 13.72 9.05
N SER A 352 -14.94 14.71 8.77
CA SER A 352 -14.65 15.81 7.86
C SER A 352 -15.30 17.09 8.37
N GLY A 353 -14.57 18.21 8.36
CA GLY A 353 -15.05 19.49 8.86
C GLY A 353 -15.04 19.61 10.39
N TYR A 354 -14.23 18.81 11.06
CA TYR A 354 -13.90 18.89 12.48
C TYR A 354 -12.43 19.29 12.67
N ASP A 355 -12.11 20.49 12.19
CA ASP A 355 -10.76 21.04 12.20
C ASP A 355 -9.74 20.06 11.57
N LEU A 356 -8.68 19.69 12.28
CA LEU A 356 -7.63 18.76 11.85
C LEU A 356 -8.00 17.28 12.05
N LEU A 357 -9.08 16.99 12.75
CA LEU A 357 -9.44 15.63 13.12
C LEU A 357 -9.98 14.84 11.92
N ASP A 358 -9.22 13.85 11.47
CA ASP A 358 -9.58 12.98 10.36
C ASP A 358 -10.33 11.71 10.78
N ASN A 359 -10.04 11.20 11.98
CA ASN A 359 -10.83 10.11 12.58
C ASN A 359 -10.68 10.03 14.10
N VAL A 360 -11.65 9.33 14.70
CA VAL A 360 -11.63 8.91 16.10
C VAL A 360 -11.76 7.39 16.13
N THR A 361 -10.88 6.73 16.88
CA THR A 361 -10.89 5.28 17.07
C THR A 361 -11.01 4.97 18.56
N VAL A 362 -11.96 4.12 18.96
CA VAL A 362 -12.14 3.62 20.32
C VAL A 362 -11.54 2.22 20.40
N LEU A 363 -10.26 2.15 20.81
CA LEU A 363 -9.42 0.98 20.62
C LEU A 363 -9.87 -0.25 21.42
N GLU A 364 -10.40 -0.07 22.63
CA GLU A 364 -10.89 -1.18 23.45
C GLU A 364 -12.05 -1.95 22.83
N ARG A 365 -12.58 -1.50 21.69
CA ARG A 365 -13.67 -2.20 20.97
C ARG A 365 -13.19 -3.27 20.01
N PHE A 366 -11.88 -3.35 19.76
CA PHE A 366 -11.29 -4.37 18.91
C PHE A 366 -9.86 -4.78 19.27
N GLU A 367 -9.10 -3.99 20.05
CA GLU A 367 -7.77 -4.37 20.55
C GLU A 367 -7.88 -5.00 21.94
N ASP A 368 -7.52 -6.26 22.09
CA ASP A 368 -7.57 -7.02 23.35
C ASP A 368 -6.75 -6.35 24.46
N GLY A 369 -5.58 -5.77 24.12
CA GLY A 369 -4.75 -5.03 25.08
C GLY A 369 -5.45 -3.79 25.63
N ALA A 370 -6.05 -2.99 24.76
CA ALA A 370 -6.83 -1.82 25.14
C ALA A 370 -8.09 -2.22 25.91
N ALA A 371 -8.75 -3.33 25.54
CA ALA A 371 -9.92 -3.85 26.27
C ALA A 371 -9.57 -4.29 27.68
N ARG A 372 -8.44 -4.97 27.89
CA ARG A 372 -7.95 -5.34 29.23
C ARG A 372 -7.69 -4.11 30.08
N TRP A 373 -6.92 -3.12 29.57
CA TRP A 373 -6.66 -1.88 30.28
C TRP A 373 -7.98 -1.17 30.65
N SER A 374 -8.90 -1.08 29.71
CA SER A 374 -10.21 -0.46 29.86
C SER A 374 -11.07 -1.14 30.93
N ALA A 375 -11.00 -2.48 31.03
CA ALA A 375 -11.71 -3.26 32.07
C ALA A 375 -11.09 -3.06 33.47
N GLU A 376 -9.77 -2.98 33.55
CA GLU A 376 -9.02 -2.82 34.81
C GLU A 376 -9.18 -1.41 35.40
N HIS A 377 -9.21 -0.38 34.56
CA HIS A 377 -9.20 1.02 34.98
C HIS A 377 -10.56 1.72 34.87
N GLY A 378 -11.56 1.09 34.26
CA GLY A 378 -12.89 1.68 34.05
C GLY A 378 -12.94 2.81 33.01
N GLY A 379 -11.84 3.05 32.28
CA GLY A 379 -11.69 4.11 31.30
C GLY A 379 -11.72 3.63 29.84
N SER A 380 -11.65 4.55 28.89
CA SER A 380 -11.54 4.28 27.44
C SER A 380 -10.15 4.60 26.90
N VAL A 381 -9.75 3.87 25.86
CA VAL A 381 -8.56 4.16 25.06
C VAL A 381 -9.00 4.71 23.70
N VAL A 382 -8.71 5.99 23.48
CA VAL A 382 -9.16 6.71 22.27
C VAL A 382 -7.96 7.18 21.47
N GLU A 383 -8.01 7.04 20.17
CA GLU A 383 -6.98 7.50 19.25
C GLU A 383 -7.56 8.51 18.26
N LEU A 384 -6.86 9.63 18.09
CA LEU A 384 -7.21 10.74 17.22
C LEU A 384 -6.15 10.90 16.15
N HIS A 385 -6.55 11.12 14.90
CA HIS A 385 -5.62 11.30 13.78
C HIS A 385 -5.79 12.65 13.11
N ALA A 386 -4.64 13.25 12.74
CA ALA A 386 -4.52 14.31 11.76
C ALA A 386 -3.56 13.85 10.66
N TYR A 387 -4.06 13.61 9.45
CA TYR A 387 -3.27 13.00 8.37
C TYR A 387 -2.35 13.96 7.62
N ALA A 388 -2.62 15.27 7.65
CA ALA A 388 -1.79 16.28 6.99
C ALA A 388 -1.77 17.54 7.86
N ALA A 389 -1.00 17.50 8.96
CA ALA A 389 -0.75 18.65 9.82
C ALA A 389 0.37 19.51 9.18
N ASP A 390 0.02 20.36 8.22
CA ASP A 390 0.97 21.12 7.43
C ASP A 390 1.13 22.56 7.96
N PRO A 391 2.25 22.91 8.63
CA PRO A 391 2.47 24.26 9.15
C PRO A 391 2.64 25.31 8.04
N ALA A 392 2.93 24.91 6.79
CA ALA A 392 3.00 25.83 5.67
C ALA A 392 1.61 26.28 5.20
N ARG A 393 0.58 25.48 5.45
CA ARG A 393 -0.82 25.79 5.13
C ARG A 393 -1.59 26.33 6.31
N ASP A 394 -1.30 25.86 7.50
CA ASP A 394 -1.91 26.26 8.75
C ASP A 394 -0.85 26.91 9.66
N VAL A 395 -0.70 28.21 9.53
CA VAL A 395 0.32 28.99 10.26
C VAL A 395 0.14 28.95 11.78
N ASP A 396 -1.07 28.67 12.27
CA ASP A 396 -1.36 28.52 13.69
C ASP A 396 -0.76 27.23 14.28
N LEU A 397 -0.34 26.30 13.41
CA LEU A 397 0.38 25.10 13.81
C LEU A 397 1.91 25.25 13.74
N ALA A 398 2.42 26.36 13.23
CA ALA A 398 3.87 26.55 13.11
C ALA A 398 4.53 26.65 14.49
N GLY A 399 5.60 25.89 14.71
CA GLY A 399 6.29 25.81 15.99
C GLY A 399 7.69 25.25 15.92
N GLY A 400 8.29 25.02 17.07
CA GLY A 400 9.71 24.66 17.23
C GLY A 400 10.02 23.15 17.23
N SER A 401 9.08 22.26 16.99
CA SER A 401 9.37 20.83 16.93
C SER A 401 10.24 20.45 15.71
N PRO A 402 10.84 19.26 15.68
CA PRO A 402 11.59 18.77 14.53
C PRO A 402 10.79 18.76 13.22
N HIS A 403 9.46 18.72 13.30
CA HIS A 403 8.53 18.76 12.17
C HIS A 403 7.96 20.15 11.86
N GLY A 404 8.48 21.20 12.55
CA GLY A 404 8.02 22.59 12.40
C GLY A 404 6.65 22.88 13.02
N LEU A 405 6.13 22.00 13.89
CA LEU A 405 4.80 22.11 14.50
C LEU A 405 4.88 22.59 15.97
N ASP A 406 3.87 23.33 16.39
CA ASP A 406 3.52 23.56 17.80
C ASP A 406 2.70 22.37 18.32
N LEU A 407 3.34 21.50 19.08
CA LEU A 407 2.75 20.24 19.54
C LEU A 407 1.63 20.49 20.58
N ASP A 408 1.75 21.50 21.42
CA ASP A 408 0.72 21.85 22.41
C ASP A 408 -0.53 22.36 21.70
N ARG A 409 -0.35 23.19 20.69
CA ARG A 409 -1.45 23.71 19.87
C ARG A 409 -2.14 22.61 19.07
N LEU A 410 -1.37 21.73 18.45
CA LEU A 410 -1.88 20.58 17.72
C LEU A 410 -2.72 19.67 18.65
N ARG A 411 -2.19 19.35 19.83
CA ARG A 411 -2.89 18.58 20.85
C ARG A 411 -4.21 19.25 21.28
N GLU A 412 -4.17 20.54 21.59
CA GLU A 412 -5.35 21.32 22.01
C GLU A 412 -6.46 21.26 20.95
N ARG A 413 -6.11 21.44 19.67
CA ARG A 413 -7.06 21.40 18.57
C ARG A 413 -7.67 20.02 18.40
N LEU A 414 -6.87 18.95 18.45
CA LEU A 414 -7.38 17.56 18.38
C LEU A 414 -8.32 17.25 19.54
N MET A 415 -7.97 17.66 20.77
CA MET A 415 -8.82 17.48 21.95
C MET A 415 -10.14 18.26 21.83
N THR A 416 -10.11 19.47 21.29
CA THR A 416 -11.31 20.28 21.06
C THR A 416 -12.22 19.61 20.04
N ALA A 417 -11.66 19.18 18.91
CA ALA A 417 -12.42 18.49 17.87
C ALA A 417 -13.01 17.15 18.38
N MET A 418 -12.27 16.38 19.18
CA MET A 418 -12.81 15.18 19.83
C MET A 418 -14.05 15.48 20.69
N ARG A 419 -14.00 16.55 21.49
CA ARG A 419 -15.13 16.96 22.35
C ARG A 419 -16.33 17.45 21.55
N GLU A 420 -16.14 17.97 20.37
CA GLU A 420 -17.25 18.31 19.45
C GLU A 420 -17.89 17.03 18.88
N VAL A 421 -17.07 16.03 18.50
CA VAL A 421 -17.53 14.76 17.95
C VAL A 421 -18.16 13.86 19.01
N TYR A 422 -17.53 13.79 20.21
CA TYR A 422 -17.95 13.00 21.37
C TYR A 422 -18.07 13.90 22.62
N PRO A 423 -19.18 14.67 22.75
CA PRO A 423 -19.33 15.68 23.81
C PRO A 423 -19.18 15.16 25.23
N GLU A 424 -19.50 13.89 25.48
CA GLU A 424 -19.31 13.24 26.78
C GLU A 424 -17.85 13.23 27.23
N THR A 425 -16.90 13.26 26.32
CA THR A 425 -15.48 13.26 26.63
C THR A 425 -15.00 14.58 27.26
N ALA A 426 -15.80 15.65 27.19
CA ALA A 426 -15.48 16.93 27.80
C ALA A 426 -15.41 16.87 29.35
N SER A 427 -16.09 15.91 29.96
CA SER A 427 -16.11 15.71 31.41
C SER A 427 -15.10 14.66 31.88
N LEU A 428 -14.37 14.01 30.98
CA LEU A 428 -13.42 12.94 31.29
C LEU A 428 -12.01 13.51 31.46
N GLY A 429 -11.30 13.01 32.50
CA GLY A 429 -9.89 13.27 32.72
C GLY A 429 -9.01 12.40 31.81
N VAL A 430 -7.84 12.91 31.46
CA VAL A 430 -6.79 12.17 30.76
C VAL A 430 -5.84 11.57 31.80
N VAL A 431 -5.81 10.23 31.88
CA VAL A 431 -4.91 9.47 32.77
C VAL A 431 -3.51 9.43 32.18
N HIS A 432 -3.43 9.23 30.88
CA HIS A 432 -2.18 9.22 30.12
C HIS A 432 -2.44 9.60 28.66
N GLU A 433 -1.43 10.17 28.03
CA GLU A 433 -1.49 10.49 26.60
C GLU A 433 -0.14 10.28 25.93
N GLU A 434 -0.19 9.95 24.66
CA GLU A 434 0.97 9.88 23.75
C GLU A 434 0.63 10.62 22.46
N LEU A 435 1.46 11.61 22.13
CA LEU A 435 1.38 12.33 20.85
C LEU A 435 2.57 11.93 19.97
N LEU A 436 2.29 11.22 18.90
CA LEU A 436 3.24 10.92 17.83
C LEU A 436 3.06 11.92 16.69
N VAL A 437 4.14 12.51 16.24
CA VAL A 437 4.20 13.25 14.96
C VAL A 437 5.34 12.70 14.13
N ASP A 438 5.09 12.44 12.86
CA ASP A 438 6.12 11.96 11.93
C ASP A 438 5.80 12.42 10.49
N ASP A 439 6.80 12.41 9.58
CA ASP A 439 6.69 12.86 8.19
C ASP A 439 7.39 11.91 7.22
N ASP A 440 7.45 10.63 7.55
CA ASP A 440 8.16 9.59 6.80
C ASP A 440 7.32 8.95 5.68
N CYS A 441 6.12 9.47 5.40
CA CYS A 441 5.31 9.05 4.28
C CYS A 441 5.79 9.67 2.97
N GLY A 442 5.79 8.90 1.88
CA GLY A 442 6.17 9.42 0.56
C GLY A 442 5.05 10.23 -0.08
N LEU A 443 5.36 11.42 -0.59
CA LEU A 443 4.43 12.18 -1.40
C LEU A 443 4.37 11.62 -2.83
N VAL A 444 3.21 11.17 -3.25
CA VAL A 444 2.95 10.74 -4.62
C VAL A 444 2.38 11.92 -5.41
N GLY A 445 3.27 12.85 -5.80
CA GLY A 445 2.92 14.11 -6.43
C GLY A 445 2.37 13.99 -7.85
N THR A 446 2.11 15.15 -8.47
CA THR A 446 1.52 15.29 -9.81
C THR A 446 2.49 15.04 -10.96
N GLY A 447 3.78 14.85 -10.69
CA GLY A 447 4.81 14.63 -11.72
C GLY A 447 4.54 13.39 -12.58
N PRO A 448 5.22 13.31 -13.76
CA PRO A 448 4.98 12.23 -14.73
C PRO A 448 5.16 10.85 -14.10
N TRP A 449 4.14 10.00 -14.23
CA TRP A 449 4.13 8.67 -13.64
C TRP A 449 5.32 7.81 -14.07
N ARG A 450 5.75 7.92 -15.34
CA ARG A 450 6.92 7.18 -15.87
C ARG A 450 8.24 7.58 -15.24
N GLN A 451 8.33 8.75 -14.63
CA GLN A 451 9.56 9.23 -13.97
C GLN A 451 9.67 8.76 -12.51
N ARG A 452 8.62 8.20 -11.93
CA ARG A 452 8.67 7.67 -10.57
C ARG A 452 9.62 6.47 -10.49
N LEU A 453 10.26 6.31 -9.35
CA LEU A 453 11.14 5.17 -9.08
C LEU A 453 10.36 3.85 -9.16
N THR A 454 11.05 2.81 -9.63
CA THR A 454 10.56 1.43 -9.68
C THR A 454 11.37 0.56 -8.72
N VAL A 455 11.03 -0.70 -8.62
CA VAL A 455 11.82 -1.70 -7.90
C VAL A 455 13.23 -1.81 -8.49
N GLU A 456 13.37 -1.67 -9.79
CA GLU A 456 14.64 -1.76 -10.52
C GLU A 456 15.52 -0.53 -10.27
N THR A 457 16.82 -0.79 -10.09
CA THR A 457 17.85 0.23 -10.00
C THR A 457 18.92 0.01 -11.08
N PRO A 458 19.74 1.01 -11.40
CA PRO A 458 20.87 0.83 -12.33
C PRO A 458 22.08 0.11 -11.70
N TYR A 459 21.98 -0.32 -10.44
CA TYR A 459 23.06 -1.01 -9.73
C TYR A 459 22.78 -2.49 -9.65
N ALA A 460 23.74 -3.30 -10.09
CA ALA A 460 23.61 -4.75 -10.03
C ALA A 460 23.43 -5.23 -8.58
N GLY A 461 22.43 -6.06 -8.34
CA GLY A 461 22.14 -6.59 -7.02
C GLY A 461 21.44 -5.63 -6.03
N LEU A 462 21.17 -4.37 -6.41
CA LEU A 462 20.37 -3.45 -5.60
C LEU A 462 18.95 -3.32 -6.15
N VAL A 463 17.97 -3.54 -5.31
CA VAL A 463 16.55 -3.35 -5.63
C VAL A 463 15.86 -2.55 -4.54
N LEU A 464 14.85 -1.75 -4.94
CA LEU A 464 14.03 -0.96 -4.01
C LEU A 464 12.73 -1.69 -3.68
N ALA A 465 12.18 -1.43 -2.49
CA ALA A 465 10.84 -1.85 -2.11
C ALA A 465 10.17 -0.80 -1.21
N GLY A 466 8.87 -0.58 -1.38
CA GLY A 466 8.10 0.39 -0.61
C GLY A 466 6.87 0.89 -1.37
N ASP A 467 5.94 1.50 -0.65
CA ASP A 467 4.68 2.00 -1.19
C ASP A 467 4.80 3.27 -2.05
N GLY A 468 5.94 3.98 -1.97
CA GLY A 468 6.26 5.14 -2.81
C GLY A 468 6.68 4.77 -4.24
N LEU A 469 6.91 3.48 -4.55
CA LEU A 469 7.39 3.04 -5.85
C LEU A 469 6.25 2.90 -6.87
N ARG A 470 6.59 3.12 -8.11
CA ARG A 470 5.70 2.89 -9.25
C ARG A 470 5.47 1.40 -9.48
N VAL A 471 4.22 1.05 -9.68
CA VAL A 471 3.79 -0.25 -10.19
C VAL A 471 2.70 -0.08 -11.23
N ASP A 472 2.67 -0.96 -12.22
CA ASP A 472 1.78 -0.85 -13.39
C ASP A 472 0.33 -1.27 -13.10
N TRP A 473 0.00 -1.53 -11.84
CA TRP A 473 -1.29 -2.07 -11.39
C TRP A 473 -2.01 -1.10 -10.47
N PRO A 474 -3.36 -1.19 -10.37
CA PRO A 474 -4.14 -0.37 -9.43
C PRO A 474 -4.00 -0.91 -8.01
N ILE A 475 -2.92 -0.58 -7.36
CA ILE A 475 -2.62 -0.92 -5.97
C ILE A 475 -2.08 0.30 -5.24
N ALA A 476 -2.37 0.40 -3.95
CA ALA A 476 -1.98 1.55 -3.14
C ALA A 476 -1.57 1.12 -1.72
N LEU A 477 -0.93 2.04 -1.00
CA LEU A 477 -0.67 1.95 0.44
C LEU A 477 0.02 0.63 0.85
N MET A 478 -0.47 -0.02 1.92
CA MET A 478 0.12 -1.26 2.46
C MET A 478 0.21 -2.39 1.43
N GLU A 479 -0.77 -2.52 0.51
CA GLU A 479 -0.70 -3.53 -0.54
C GLU A 479 0.42 -3.23 -1.53
N ARG A 480 0.66 -1.94 -1.86
CA ARG A 480 1.80 -1.55 -2.71
C ARG A 480 3.13 -1.86 -2.04
N ALA A 481 3.24 -1.65 -0.72
CA ALA A 481 4.42 -2.03 0.03
C ALA A 481 4.67 -3.56 -0.05
N ALA A 482 3.65 -4.37 0.18
CA ALA A 482 3.77 -5.84 0.09
C ALA A 482 4.13 -6.29 -1.34
N VAL A 483 3.46 -5.73 -2.35
CA VAL A 483 3.70 -6.07 -3.76
C VAL A 483 5.09 -5.68 -4.22
N THR A 484 5.57 -4.49 -3.88
CA THR A 484 6.94 -4.08 -4.25
C THR A 484 8.00 -4.91 -3.54
N GLY A 485 7.75 -5.35 -2.30
CA GLY A 485 8.61 -6.31 -1.61
C GLY A 485 8.68 -7.66 -2.33
N VAL A 486 7.54 -8.19 -2.79
CA VAL A 486 7.51 -9.42 -3.60
C VAL A 486 8.19 -9.21 -4.95
N LEU A 487 7.97 -8.07 -5.62
CA LEU A 487 8.62 -7.73 -6.90
C LEU A 487 10.14 -7.65 -6.75
N ALA A 488 10.64 -7.03 -5.67
CA ALA A 488 12.07 -6.94 -5.36
C ALA A 488 12.69 -8.34 -5.21
N ALA A 489 12.05 -9.21 -4.43
CA ALA A 489 12.49 -10.59 -4.31
C ALA A 489 12.42 -11.34 -5.64
N ASN A 490 11.34 -11.19 -6.40
CA ASN A 490 11.15 -11.83 -7.70
C ASN A 490 12.22 -11.43 -8.72
N GLN A 491 12.63 -10.16 -8.72
CA GLN A 491 13.69 -9.66 -9.60
C GLN A 491 15.04 -10.33 -9.30
N LEU A 492 15.43 -10.41 -8.04
CA LEU A 492 16.67 -11.08 -7.63
C LEU A 492 16.61 -12.57 -7.97
N LEU A 493 15.51 -13.24 -7.60
CA LEU A 493 15.32 -14.67 -7.88
C LEU A 493 15.35 -14.99 -9.39
N ALA A 494 14.73 -14.15 -10.22
CA ALA A 494 14.75 -14.32 -11.68
C ALA A 494 16.18 -14.22 -12.23
N GLY A 495 17.00 -13.29 -11.72
CA GLY A 495 18.42 -13.18 -12.06
C GLY A 495 19.24 -14.43 -11.69
N TRP A 496 18.78 -15.22 -10.74
CA TRP A 496 19.39 -16.49 -10.32
C TRP A 496 18.67 -17.73 -10.87
N GLY A 497 17.76 -17.57 -11.82
CA GLY A 497 17.01 -18.67 -12.43
C GLY A 497 16.02 -19.36 -11.48
N VAL A 498 15.61 -18.71 -10.42
CA VAL A 498 14.68 -19.23 -9.40
C VAL A 498 13.30 -18.61 -9.62
N ARG A 499 12.26 -19.42 -9.49
CA ARG A 499 10.88 -18.98 -9.58
C ARG A 499 10.49 -18.16 -8.36
N GLY A 500 9.98 -16.95 -8.58
CA GLY A 500 9.45 -16.08 -7.54
C GLY A 500 8.03 -16.44 -7.08
N GLU A 501 7.32 -15.46 -6.54
CA GLU A 501 5.93 -15.55 -6.09
C GLU A 501 4.99 -14.86 -7.07
N ASP A 502 3.84 -15.48 -7.34
CA ASP A 502 2.80 -14.88 -8.17
C ASP A 502 2.09 -13.77 -7.41
N ILE A 503 1.84 -12.65 -8.07
CA ILE A 503 1.10 -11.52 -7.50
C ILE A 503 -0.34 -11.54 -8.02
N TRP A 504 -1.25 -11.06 -7.19
CA TRP A 504 -2.64 -10.94 -7.54
C TRP A 504 -3.10 -9.51 -7.31
N THR A 505 -3.95 -9.02 -8.22
CA THR A 505 -4.53 -7.68 -8.13
C THR A 505 -6.03 -7.72 -8.41
N VAL A 506 -6.71 -6.63 -8.13
CA VAL A 506 -8.03 -6.36 -8.70
C VAL A 506 -7.91 -6.29 -10.24
N PRO A 507 -9.01 -6.40 -11.01
CA PRO A 507 -8.97 -6.28 -12.47
C PRO A 507 -8.30 -4.98 -12.92
N LEU A 508 -7.49 -5.08 -13.98
CA LEU A 508 -6.77 -3.92 -14.53
C LEU A 508 -7.68 -2.96 -15.30
N GLU A 509 -8.89 -3.42 -15.65
CA GLU A 509 -9.84 -2.64 -16.42
C GLU A 509 -11.10 -2.32 -15.62
N GLY A 510 -11.59 -1.11 -15.77
CA GLY A 510 -12.82 -0.62 -15.16
C GLY A 510 -14.08 -1.32 -15.70
N VAL A 511 -15.20 -1.07 -15.02
CA VAL A 511 -16.49 -1.71 -15.31
C VAL A 511 -16.93 -1.52 -16.76
N LEU A 512 -16.70 -0.34 -17.35
CA LEU A 512 -17.08 -0.05 -18.75
C LEU A 512 -16.23 -0.78 -19.79
N ARG A 513 -15.01 -1.20 -19.44
CA ARG A 513 -14.07 -1.87 -20.36
C ARG A 513 -14.09 -3.38 -20.25
N ARG A 514 -14.53 -3.95 -19.13
CA ARG A 514 -14.54 -5.39 -18.87
C ARG A 514 -15.28 -6.22 -19.94
N PRO A 515 -16.47 -5.86 -20.44
CA PRO A 515 -17.13 -6.61 -21.50
C PRO A 515 -16.32 -6.66 -22.80
N ARG A 516 -15.71 -5.53 -23.20
CA ARG A 516 -14.90 -5.43 -24.41
C ARG A 516 -13.63 -6.29 -24.34
N SER A 517 -12.96 -6.31 -23.21
CA SER A 517 -11.77 -7.13 -22.98
C SER A 517 -12.09 -8.63 -22.89
N ALA A 518 -13.26 -9.01 -22.38
CA ALA A 518 -13.73 -10.40 -22.37
C ALA A 518 -13.96 -10.90 -23.81
N VAL A 519 -14.62 -10.11 -24.64
CA VAL A 519 -14.83 -10.42 -26.07
C VAL A 519 -13.51 -10.51 -26.84
N ALA A 520 -12.58 -9.58 -26.62
CA ALA A 520 -11.25 -9.60 -27.23
C ALA A 520 -10.38 -10.80 -26.78
N ARG A 521 -10.55 -11.28 -25.54
CA ARG A 521 -9.91 -12.51 -25.05
C ARG A 521 -10.52 -13.76 -25.67
N LEU A 522 -11.85 -13.83 -25.79
CA LEU A 522 -12.52 -14.93 -26.49
C LEU A 522 -12.08 -15.00 -27.94
N GLY A 523 -12.04 -13.89 -28.68
CA GLY A 523 -11.57 -13.81 -30.04
C GLY A 523 -10.14 -14.32 -30.22
N ARG A 524 -9.21 -13.97 -29.34
CA ARG A 524 -7.83 -14.48 -29.33
C ARG A 524 -7.74 -15.97 -28.98
N THR A 525 -8.59 -16.48 -28.11
CA THR A 525 -8.63 -17.90 -27.76
C THR A 525 -9.21 -18.74 -28.88
N VAL A 526 -10.26 -18.24 -29.53
CA VAL A 526 -10.85 -18.88 -30.74
C VAL A 526 -9.88 -18.84 -31.90
N GLY A 527 -9.24 -17.70 -32.19
CA GLY A 527 -8.23 -17.58 -33.25
C GLY A 527 -7.03 -18.50 -33.03
N ARG A 528 -6.54 -18.69 -31.79
CA ARG A 528 -5.48 -19.67 -31.47
C ARG A 528 -5.94 -21.13 -31.64
N ARG A 529 -7.20 -21.45 -31.29
CA ARG A 529 -7.75 -22.80 -31.53
C ARG A 529 -7.93 -23.08 -33.03
N VAL A 530 -8.49 -22.13 -33.78
CA VAL A 530 -8.66 -22.27 -35.25
C VAL A 530 -7.30 -22.36 -35.93
N GLY A 531 -6.32 -21.53 -35.58
CA GLY A 531 -4.96 -21.59 -36.10
C GLY A 531 -4.24 -22.91 -35.81
N ARG A 532 -4.49 -23.53 -34.63
CA ARG A 532 -3.96 -24.86 -34.30
C ARG A 532 -4.64 -25.97 -35.11
N THR A 533 -5.97 -25.93 -35.30
CA THR A 533 -6.74 -26.92 -36.05
C THR A 533 -6.42 -26.86 -37.58
N VAL A 534 -6.09 -25.68 -38.10
CA VAL A 534 -5.66 -25.51 -39.50
C VAL A 534 -4.22 -26.02 -39.70
N ARG A 535 -3.33 -25.82 -38.69
CA ARG A 535 -1.95 -26.31 -38.76
C ARG A 535 -1.86 -27.86 -38.67
N ASP A 536 -2.76 -28.47 -37.91
CA ASP A 536 -2.82 -29.93 -37.71
C ASP A 536 -3.55 -30.67 -38.88
N ARG A 537 -4.15 -29.95 -39.80
CA ARG A 537 -4.87 -30.52 -40.97
C ARG A 537 -4.17 -30.35 -42.31
N ILE A 538 -2.97 -29.75 -42.35
CA ILE A 538 -2.15 -29.73 -43.57
C ILE A 538 -1.19 -30.92 -43.50
N PRO A 539 -1.38 -32.01 -44.27
CA PRO A 539 -0.38 -33.06 -44.33
C PRO A 539 0.85 -32.48 -45.01
N VAL A 540 1.99 -32.63 -44.37
CA VAL A 540 3.30 -32.36 -44.99
C VAL A 540 3.50 -33.39 -46.09
N GLY A 541 2.97 -33.07 -47.26
CA GLY A 541 3.18 -33.84 -48.50
C GLY A 541 4.56 -33.54 -49.03
N SER A 542 5.31 -34.61 -49.22
CA SER A 542 6.55 -34.78 -49.96
C SER A 542 6.70 -33.90 -51.20
N GLY A 543 7.19 -32.67 -51.05
CA GLY A 543 7.50 -31.73 -52.13
C GLY A 543 8.95 -31.23 -52.18
N ALA A 544 9.86 -31.82 -51.41
CA ALA A 544 11.25 -31.36 -51.29
C ALA A 544 12.27 -32.10 -52.21
N ARG A 545 11.82 -32.93 -53.17
CA ARG A 545 12.72 -33.61 -54.13
C ARG A 545 12.65 -33.12 -55.59
N ALA A 546 11.74 -32.22 -55.93
CA ALA A 546 11.61 -31.71 -57.29
C ALA A 546 12.30 -30.34 -57.54
N ALA A 547 12.72 -29.63 -56.55
CA ALA A 547 13.36 -28.31 -56.71
C ALA A 547 14.90 -28.36 -56.81
N GLN A 548 15.54 -29.48 -56.49
CA GLN A 548 17.00 -29.64 -56.60
C GLN A 548 17.48 -30.19 -57.94
N ALA A 549 16.56 -30.71 -58.79
CA ALA A 549 16.88 -31.21 -60.14
C ALA A 549 16.80 -30.15 -61.26
N ALA A 550 16.18 -28.99 -60.97
CA ALA A 550 16.03 -27.91 -61.96
C ALA A 550 17.14 -26.87 -61.94
N GLN A 551 17.97 -26.85 -60.89
CA GLN A 551 19.06 -25.86 -60.72
C GLN A 551 20.43 -26.35 -61.24
N SER A 552 20.56 -27.65 -61.58
CA SER A 552 21.79 -28.23 -62.18
C SER A 552 21.83 -28.22 -63.67
N ALA A 553 20.77 -27.77 -64.37
CA ALA A 553 20.67 -27.79 -65.85
C ALA A 553 20.88 -26.40 -66.50
N GLN A 554 21.22 -25.35 -65.72
CA GLN A 554 21.42 -24.00 -66.29
C GLN A 554 22.83 -23.41 -66.11
N LEU A 555 23.82 -24.22 -65.72
CA LEU A 555 25.24 -23.82 -65.73
C LEU A 555 26.07 -24.77 -66.57
N GLY A 556 25.77 -24.82 -67.83
CA GLY A 556 26.51 -25.58 -68.82
C GLY A 556 26.08 -25.23 -70.23
N ARG A 557 26.24 -23.96 -70.63
CA ARG A 557 26.52 -23.50 -71.98
C ARG A 557 27.02 -22.08 -71.97
#